data_cf049bedd50743f5f255165338b2c443
#
_entry.id   cf049bedd50743f5f255165338b2c443
#
_cell.length_a   1.000
_cell.length_b   1.000
_cell.length_c   1.000
_cell.angle_alpha   90.00
_cell.angle_beta   90.00
_cell.angle_gamma   90.00
#
_symmetry.space_group_name_H-M   'P 1'
#
loop_
_entity.id
_entity.type
_entity.pdbx_description
1 polymer ?
#
loop_
_entity_poly.entity_id
_entity_poly.type
_entity_poly.pdbx_seq_one_letter_code
_entity_poly.pdbx_strand_id
1 'polypeptide(L)' 'MNNDVDINVLVSLYNQKLASLTNQNILLEAKLQTLIKDFESERENLLVKISELTSLQILPENSKSSKKIEDYQNSEVE' A
#
# COMPACT_ATOMS: atom_id res chain seq x y z
N MET A 1 40.01 15.55 -33.76
CA MET A 1 39.37 15.63 -33.38
C MET A 1 39.67 15.66 -32.39
N ASN A 2 40.12 15.76 -32.03
CA ASN A 2 40.47 16.01 -31.08
C ASN A 2 39.92 15.35 -30.12
N ASN A 3 40.07 14.98 -29.47
CA ASN A 3 39.58 14.44 -28.47
C ASN A 3 38.36 14.31 -28.76
N ASP A 4 38.18 14.33 -29.74
CA ASP A 4 36.99 14.30 -30.00
C ASP A 4 36.38 13.04 -29.89
N VAL A 5 35.16 13.06 -29.71
CA VAL A 5 34.37 11.91 -29.49
C VAL A 5 33.81 11.47 -30.81
N ASP A 6 33.79 10.18 -31.01
CA ASP A 6 33.14 9.62 -32.17
C ASP A 6 31.63 9.74 -31.94
N ILE A 7 31.01 10.45 -32.85
CA ILE A 7 29.56 10.69 -32.73
C ILE A 7 28.76 9.40 -32.68
N ASN A 8 29.16 8.44 -33.47
CA ASN A 8 28.44 7.18 -33.50
C ASN A 8 28.52 6.46 -32.16
N VAL A 9 29.68 6.53 -31.55
CA VAL A 9 29.86 5.93 -30.26
C VAL A 9 29.02 6.68 -29.22
N LEU A 10 29.02 7.99 -29.32
CA LEU A 10 28.28 8.80 -28.39
C LEU A 10 26.81 8.50 -28.46
N VAL A 11 26.27 8.44 -29.67
CA VAL A 11 24.86 8.16 -29.85
C VAL A 11 24.53 6.77 -29.33
N SER A 12 25.40 5.84 -29.61
CA SER A 12 25.19 4.47 -29.17
C SER A 12 25.14 4.40 -27.64
N LEU A 13 26.01 5.13 -27.00
CA LEU A 13 26.04 5.14 -25.54
C LEU A 13 24.78 5.78 -24.97
N TYR A 14 24.34 6.87 -25.57
CA TYR A 14 23.11 7.49 -25.11
C TYR A 14 21.95 6.52 -25.24
N ASN A 15 21.87 5.85 -26.37
CA ASN A 15 20.78 4.91 -26.57
C ASN A 15 20.82 3.78 -25.57
N GLN A 16 21.99 3.28 -25.28
CA GLN A 16 22.12 2.22 -24.30
C GLN A 16 21.69 2.68 -22.93
N LYS A 17 22.12 3.87 -22.55
CA LYS A 17 21.76 4.38 -21.25
C LYS A 17 20.29 4.68 -21.15
N LEU A 18 19.73 5.23 -22.21
CA LEU A 18 18.30 5.50 -22.19
C LEU A 18 17.50 4.22 -22.05
N ALA A 19 17.89 3.19 -22.78
CA ALA A 19 17.19 1.92 -22.67
C ALA A 19 17.30 1.36 -21.28
N SER A 20 18.48 1.43 -20.71
CA SER A 20 18.72 0.90 -19.38
C SER A 20 17.90 1.65 -18.34
N LEU A 21 17.94 2.97 -18.42
CA LEU A 21 17.20 3.79 -17.47
C LEU A 21 15.70 3.60 -17.62
N THR A 22 15.25 3.49 -18.84
CA THR A 22 13.84 3.27 -19.10
C THR A 22 13.39 1.95 -18.49
N ASN A 23 14.20 0.92 -18.68
CA ASN A 23 13.87 -0.38 -18.12
C ASN A 23 13.81 -0.32 -16.61
N GLN A 24 14.77 0.37 -16.00
CA GLN A 24 14.78 0.50 -14.56
C GLN A 24 13.56 1.25 -14.07
N ASN A 25 13.19 2.29 -14.80
CA ASN A 25 12.02 3.05 -14.42
C ASN A 25 10.77 2.21 -14.47
N ILE A 26 10.61 1.46 -15.54
CA ILE A 26 9.44 0.61 -15.68
C ILE A 26 9.39 -0.42 -14.58
N LEU A 27 10.55 -1.00 -14.28
CA LEU A 27 10.60 -2.00 -13.24
C LEU A 27 10.24 -1.41 -11.88
N LEU A 28 10.75 -0.23 -11.60
CA LEU A 28 10.44 0.43 -10.35
C LEU A 28 8.96 0.79 -10.27
N GLU A 29 8.42 1.25 -11.38
CA GLU A 29 7.01 1.56 -11.41
C GLU A 29 6.17 0.33 -11.16
N ALA A 30 6.55 -0.77 -11.79
CA ALA A 30 5.81 -2.01 -11.59
C ALA A 30 5.88 -2.46 -10.14
N LYS A 31 7.04 -2.32 -9.53
CA LYS A 31 7.18 -2.68 -8.13
C LYS A 31 6.30 -1.82 -7.25
N LEU A 32 6.30 -0.53 -7.54
CA LEU A 32 5.50 0.38 -6.76
C LEU A 32 4.01 0.05 -6.89
N GLN A 33 3.56 -0.20 -8.09
CA GLN A 33 2.16 -0.53 -8.29
C GLN A 33 1.80 -1.84 -7.64
N THR A 34 2.71 -2.79 -7.66
CA THR A 34 2.48 -4.07 -7.00
C THR A 34 2.33 -3.87 -5.50
N LEU A 35 3.18 -3.03 -4.93
CA LEU A 35 3.09 -2.74 -3.52
C LEU A 35 1.77 -2.08 -3.15
N ILE A 36 1.35 -1.15 -3.98
CA ILE A 36 0.10 -0.46 -3.72
C ILE A 36 -1.04 -1.45 -3.75
N LYS A 37 -1.03 -2.35 -4.72
CA LYS A 37 -2.06 -3.35 -4.81
C LYS A 37 -2.06 -4.25 -3.59
N ASP A 38 -0.89 -4.64 -3.14
CA ASP A 38 -0.78 -5.50 -1.98
C ASP A 38 -1.29 -4.79 -0.74
N PHE A 39 -0.95 -3.53 -0.59
CA PHE A 39 -1.43 -2.77 0.55
C PHE A 39 -2.94 -2.63 0.53
N GLU A 40 -3.50 -2.38 -0.63
CA GLU A 40 -4.94 -2.24 -0.74
C GLU A 40 -5.62 -3.55 -0.39
N SER A 41 -5.06 -4.64 -0.85
CA SER A 41 -5.62 -5.94 -0.58
C SER A 41 -5.56 -6.25 0.91
N GLU A 42 -4.44 -5.95 1.51
CA GLU A 42 -4.26 -6.20 2.91
C GLU A 42 -5.17 -5.31 3.76
N ARG A 43 -5.30 -4.08 3.34
CA ARG A 43 -6.16 -3.16 4.04
C ARG A 43 -7.61 -3.67 4.00
N GLU A 44 -8.00 -4.15 2.85
CA GLU A 44 -9.33 -4.68 2.70
C GLU A 44 -9.53 -5.88 3.61
N ASN A 45 -8.56 -6.79 3.64
CA ASN A 45 -8.65 -7.95 4.48
C ASN A 45 -8.76 -7.57 5.95
N LEU A 46 -7.99 -6.58 6.35
CA LEU A 46 -8.03 -6.14 7.73
C LEU A 46 -9.37 -5.50 8.06
N LEU A 47 -9.91 -4.75 7.13
CA LEU A 47 -11.21 -4.14 7.36
C LEU A 47 -12.29 -5.19 7.50
N VAL A 48 -12.21 -6.23 6.70
CA VAL A 48 -13.16 -7.32 6.79
C VAL A 48 -13.04 -7.99 8.15
N LYS A 49 -11.82 -8.21 8.60
CA LYS A 49 -11.61 -8.83 9.88
C LYS A 49 -12.14 -7.98 11.01
N ILE A 50 -11.91 -6.71 10.92
CA ILE A 50 -12.40 -5.80 11.93
C ILE A 50 -13.91 -5.84 11.96
N SER A 51 -14.51 -5.88 10.79
CA SER A 51 -15.94 -5.93 10.71
C SER A 51 -16.47 -7.22 11.30
N GLU A 52 -15.83 -8.32 11.01
CA GLU A 52 -16.24 -9.60 11.54
C GLU A 52 -16.11 -9.64 13.04
N LEU A 53 -15.02 -9.15 13.56
CA LEU A 53 -14.82 -9.14 14.97
C LEU A 53 -15.84 -8.26 15.67
N THR A 54 -16.12 -7.14 15.07
CA THR A 54 -17.08 -6.25 15.64
C THR A 54 -18.44 -6.90 15.67
N SER A 55 -18.79 -7.60 14.61
CA SER A 55 -20.06 -8.29 14.57
C SER A 55 -20.14 -9.35 15.63
N LEU A 56 -19.10 -10.11 15.76
CA LEU A 56 -19.08 -11.15 16.75
C LEU A 56 -19.24 -10.60 18.15
N GLN A 57 -18.61 -9.49 18.38
CA GLN A 57 -18.72 -8.90 19.69
C GLN A 57 -20.07 -8.32 19.95
N ILE A 58 -20.60 -7.66 18.96
CA ILE A 58 -21.85 -7.02 19.12
C ILE A 58 -23.02 -7.96 19.17
N LEU A 59 -23.05 -8.89 18.26
CA LEU A 59 -24.20 -9.79 18.18
C LEU A 59 -24.44 -10.62 19.40
N PRO A 60 -23.51 -11.41 19.81
CA PRO A 60 -23.77 -12.31 20.90
C PRO A 60 -23.93 -11.59 22.19
N GLU A 61 -23.26 -10.50 22.35
CA GLU A 61 -23.38 -9.86 23.55
C GLU A 61 -24.11 -8.67 23.42
N ASN A 62 -24.89 -8.54 22.46
CA ASN A 62 -25.61 -7.41 22.25
C ASN A 62 -26.17 -6.84 23.49
N SER A 63 -26.79 -7.62 24.24
CA SER A 63 -27.36 -7.10 25.43
C SER A 63 -26.30 -6.83 26.46
N LYS A 64 -25.33 -7.69 26.56
CA LYS A 64 -24.32 -7.51 27.53
C LYS A 64 -23.39 -6.42 27.20
N SER A 65 -22.94 -6.40 26.02
CA SER A 65 -22.02 -5.41 25.57
C SER A 65 -22.60 -4.03 25.68
N SER A 66 -23.78 -3.90 25.28
CA SER A 66 -24.44 -2.64 25.34
C SER A 66 -24.49 -2.12 26.73
N LYS A 67 -24.87 -2.99 27.62
CA LYS A 67 -24.93 -2.65 28.97
C LYS A 67 -23.60 -2.18 29.49
N LYS A 68 -22.59 -2.92 29.19
CA LYS A 68 -21.28 -2.56 29.62
C LYS A 68 -20.86 -1.20 29.15
N ILE A 69 -21.10 -0.93 27.93
CA ILE A 69 -20.73 0.33 27.37
C ILE A 69 -21.51 1.46 28.03
N GLU A 70 -22.73 1.22 28.29
CA GLU A 70 -23.53 2.22 28.95
C GLU A 70 -22.99 2.50 30.32
N ASP A 71 -22.59 1.49 31.00
CA ASP A 71 -22.04 1.67 32.31
C ASP A 71 -20.83 2.56 32.27
N TYR A 72 -19.96 2.31 31.33
CA TYR A 72 -18.80 3.11 31.20
C TYR A 72 -19.17 4.56 30.96
N GLN A 73 -20.07 4.75 30.04
CA GLN A 73 -20.41 6.09 29.67
C GLN A 73 -21.13 6.77 30.79
N ASN A 74 -21.98 6.07 31.41
CA ASN A 74 -22.72 6.68 32.47
C ASN A 74 -21.92 6.89 33.69
N SER A 75 -21.16 5.95 33.97
CA SER A 75 -20.40 6.09 35.11
C SER A 75 -19.35 6.99 34.84
N GLU A 76 -19.23 7.14 33.81
CA GLU A 76 -18.40 7.76 33.46
C GLU A 76 -18.85 8.60 33.35
N VAL A 77 -19.67 8.31 33.54
CA VAL A 77 -20.26 8.65 33.33
C VAL A 77 -20.79 8.14 33.80
N GLU A 78 -21.02 7.47 33.94
CA GLU A 78 -21.63 6.63 34.35
C GLU A 78 -21.39 6.18 34.44
#